data_2779ff95e377c58bf2ca1ab46f2b77a9
#
_entry.id   2779ff95e377c58bf2ca1ab46f2b77a9
#
_cell.length_a   1.000
_cell.length_b   1.000
_cell.length_c   1.000
_cell.angle_alpha   90.00
_cell.angle_beta   90.00
_cell.angle_gamma   90.00
#
_symmetry.space_group_name_H-M   'P 1'
#
loop_
_entity.id
_entity.type
_entity.pdbx_description
1 polymer ?
#
loop_
_entity_poly.entity_id
_entity_poly.type
_entity_poly.pdbx_seq_one_letter_code
_entity_poly.pdbx_strand_id
1 'polypeptide(L)'
;MIYKKQYGHPFDTESVVGSFVPAMETIPYLTREPDGFSYAMDPQDILYGLGENIRGINKRGWVYESKCSDDPNHTENKSSLYGAYNFMIVSGKATFGFFIDYPGKVTFDCGYTDLDTLRVTVAEENYDLYIIEGESPTDIVHQFRQLVGRSYIPPKWAFGATQSRWSYMNEDEVREVVANYRTNNMPLD
;
A
#
# COMPACT_ATOMS: atom_id res chain seq x y z
N MET A 1 0.27 -2.44 -19.51
CA MET A 1 1.67 -2.93 -19.60
C MET A 1 2.41 -2.54 -18.34
N ILE A 2 3.36 -3.34 -17.85
CA ILE A 2 4.12 -3.05 -16.63
C ILE A 2 5.58 -2.78 -17.00
N TYR A 3 6.08 -1.63 -16.58
CA TYR A 3 7.48 -1.22 -16.78
C TYR A 3 8.20 -1.20 -15.45
N LYS A 4 9.46 -1.59 -15.42
CA LYS A 4 10.34 -1.54 -14.25
C LYS A 4 11.47 -0.54 -14.46
N LYS A 5 11.73 0.31 -13.48
CA LYS A 5 12.93 1.14 -13.36
C LYS A 5 13.63 0.83 -12.04
N GLN A 6 14.89 0.44 -12.12
CA GLN A 6 15.74 0.20 -10.96
C GLN A 6 16.55 1.44 -10.63
N TYR A 7 16.63 1.76 -9.34
CA TYR A 7 17.51 2.79 -8.80
C TYR A 7 18.48 2.15 -7.82
N GLY A 8 19.77 2.51 -7.92
CA GLY A 8 20.83 1.98 -7.07
C GLY A 8 20.95 0.46 -7.08
N HIS A 9 21.04 -0.12 -5.89
CA HIS A 9 21.11 -1.57 -5.63
C HIS A 9 19.96 -1.97 -4.70
N PRO A 10 18.75 -2.18 -5.24
CA PRO A 10 17.58 -2.57 -4.45
C PRO A 10 17.83 -3.84 -3.66
N PHE A 11 17.17 -3.96 -2.53
CA PHE A 11 17.13 -5.22 -1.80
C PHE A 11 16.48 -6.30 -2.65
N ASP A 12 16.99 -7.52 -2.56
CA ASP A 12 16.33 -8.67 -3.15
C ASP A 12 15.07 -8.98 -2.33
N THR A 13 13.93 -8.59 -2.86
CA THR A 13 12.63 -8.82 -2.24
C THR A 13 11.89 -9.87 -3.05
N GLU A 14 11.17 -10.75 -2.39
CA GLU A 14 10.29 -11.71 -3.03
C GLU A 14 8.90 -11.11 -3.38
N SER A 15 8.79 -9.79 -3.35
CA SER A 15 7.53 -9.07 -3.58
C SER A 15 7.00 -9.21 -5.00
N VAL A 16 7.90 -9.39 -5.97
CA VAL A 16 7.55 -9.41 -7.39
C VAL A 16 7.75 -10.80 -7.98
N VAL A 17 6.67 -11.41 -8.41
CA VAL A 17 6.63 -12.77 -9.01
C VAL A 17 6.20 -12.77 -10.48
N GLY A 18 5.70 -11.64 -10.96
CA GLY A 18 5.15 -11.49 -12.32
C GLY A 18 6.16 -10.99 -13.34
N SER A 19 5.70 -10.83 -14.58
CA SER A 19 6.50 -10.34 -15.70
C SER A 19 6.36 -8.83 -15.87
N PHE A 20 7.45 -8.19 -16.24
CA PHE A 20 7.52 -6.77 -16.54
C PHE A 20 8.46 -6.49 -17.70
N VAL A 21 8.33 -5.32 -18.31
CA VAL A 21 9.24 -4.82 -19.34
C VAL A 21 10.28 -3.92 -18.66
N PRO A 22 11.59 -4.11 -18.87
CA PRO A 22 12.58 -3.16 -18.39
C PRO A 22 12.24 -1.76 -18.88
N ALA A 23 12.21 -0.77 -18.00
CA ALA A 23 11.91 0.58 -18.38
C ALA A 23 13.04 1.16 -19.22
N MET A 24 12.67 1.95 -20.22
CA MET A 24 13.61 2.78 -20.97
C MET A 24 14.19 3.90 -20.11
N GLU A 25 15.01 4.76 -20.69
CA GLU A 25 15.66 5.88 -19.98
C GLU A 25 14.67 6.82 -19.28
N THR A 26 13.50 7.04 -19.86
CA THR A 26 12.43 7.86 -19.30
C THR A 26 11.33 7.02 -18.69
N ILE A 27 10.89 7.39 -17.48
CA ILE A 27 9.75 6.74 -16.81
C ILE A 27 8.47 7.40 -17.33
N PRO A 28 7.48 6.63 -17.82
CA PRO A 28 6.20 7.20 -18.21
C PRO A 28 5.53 7.96 -17.06
N TYR A 29 4.89 9.07 -17.37
CA TYR A 29 4.09 9.92 -16.45
C TYR A 29 4.85 10.64 -15.35
N LEU A 30 5.99 10.14 -14.90
CA LEU A 30 6.71 10.64 -13.73
C LEU A 30 7.95 11.44 -14.12
N THR A 31 8.23 12.48 -13.34
CA THR A 31 9.47 13.27 -13.42
C THR A 31 10.41 12.83 -12.30
N ARG A 32 11.65 12.54 -12.64
CA ARG A 32 12.70 12.20 -11.64
C ARG A 32 13.01 13.42 -10.78
N GLU A 33 13.07 13.21 -9.49
CA GLU A 33 13.54 14.17 -8.47
C GLU A 33 14.79 13.62 -7.77
N PRO A 34 15.57 14.44 -7.09
CA PRO A 34 16.79 14.00 -6.42
C PRO A 34 16.55 12.90 -5.37
N ASP A 35 15.41 12.93 -4.69
CA ASP A 35 15.04 12.05 -3.59
C ASP A 35 13.78 11.19 -3.91
N GLY A 36 13.45 11.04 -5.20
CA GLY A 36 12.27 10.30 -5.60
C GLY A 36 11.73 10.68 -6.97
N PHE A 37 10.47 11.02 -7.05
CA PHE A 37 9.81 11.43 -8.29
C PHE A 37 8.57 12.28 -8.02
N SER A 38 8.08 12.97 -9.04
CA SER A 38 6.85 13.76 -9.00
C SER A 38 5.93 13.48 -10.19
N TYR A 39 4.67 13.83 -10.04
CA TYR A 39 3.64 13.81 -11.08
C TYR A 39 2.85 15.11 -11.04
N ALA A 40 2.73 15.78 -12.18
CA ALA A 40 1.88 16.96 -12.32
C ALA A 40 0.42 16.52 -12.45
N MET A 41 -0.37 16.76 -11.41
CA MET A 41 -1.76 16.34 -11.31
C MET A 41 -2.69 17.29 -12.08
N ASP A 42 -3.64 16.70 -12.82
CA ASP A 42 -4.80 17.43 -13.31
C ASP A 42 -5.79 17.68 -12.15
N PRO A 43 -6.56 18.79 -12.15
CA PRO A 43 -7.58 19.06 -11.14
C PRO A 43 -8.61 17.94 -10.95
N GLN A 44 -8.85 17.11 -11.96
CA GLN A 44 -9.80 16.00 -11.94
C GLN A 44 -9.17 14.67 -11.53
N ASP A 45 -7.85 14.60 -11.33
CA ASP A 45 -7.19 13.35 -10.94
C ASP A 45 -7.60 12.92 -9.53
N ILE A 46 -7.89 11.64 -9.38
CA ILE A 46 -8.18 10.97 -8.14
C ILE A 46 -7.03 10.02 -7.84
N LEU A 47 -6.55 10.04 -6.61
CA LEU A 47 -5.46 9.20 -6.14
C LEU A 47 -6.02 8.10 -5.22
N TYR A 48 -5.76 6.82 -5.54
CA TYR A 48 -6.19 5.66 -4.75
C TYR A 48 -4.98 4.88 -4.25
N GLY A 49 -5.09 4.25 -3.09
CA GLY A 49 -4.08 3.30 -2.58
C GLY A 49 -3.56 3.61 -1.19
N LEU A 50 -2.29 3.28 -0.94
CA LEU A 50 -1.49 3.53 0.27
C LEU A 50 -1.91 2.73 1.52
N GLY A 51 -2.77 1.72 1.38
CA GLY A 51 -3.10 0.81 2.47
C GLY A 51 -4.02 1.41 3.53
N GLU A 52 -3.74 1.11 4.79
CA GLU A 52 -4.61 1.43 5.91
C GLU A 52 -4.47 2.90 6.33
N ASN A 53 -5.57 3.63 6.29
CA ASN A 53 -5.69 4.98 6.85
C ASN A 53 -7.18 5.35 7.01
N ILE A 54 -7.47 6.31 7.90
CA ILE A 54 -8.85 6.74 8.20
C ILE A 54 -9.38 7.73 7.18
N ARG A 55 -8.49 8.43 6.47
CA ARG A 55 -8.85 9.42 5.45
C ARG A 55 -9.59 8.78 4.29
N GLY A 56 -10.33 9.58 3.55
CA GLY A 56 -11.16 9.14 2.43
C GLY A 56 -10.42 8.34 1.35
N ILE A 57 -11.20 7.79 0.41
CA ILE A 57 -10.69 6.97 -0.70
C ILE A 57 -9.75 7.78 -1.59
N ASN A 58 -10.12 9.03 -1.93
CA ASN A 58 -9.23 9.94 -2.64
C ASN A 58 -8.14 10.46 -1.69
N LYS A 59 -6.90 10.19 -2.02
CA LYS A 59 -5.74 10.54 -1.18
C LYS A 59 -5.28 11.98 -1.35
N ARG A 60 -5.83 12.73 -2.28
CA ARG A 60 -5.44 14.11 -2.58
C ARG A 60 -5.62 15.04 -1.37
N GLY A 61 -4.73 16.01 -1.22
CA GLY A 61 -4.76 17.04 -0.18
C GLY A 61 -4.09 16.63 1.15
N TRP A 62 -3.37 15.52 1.19
CA TRP A 62 -2.72 15.03 2.41
C TRP A 62 -1.31 14.50 2.16
N VAL A 63 -0.53 14.43 3.24
CA VAL A 63 0.74 13.70 3.25
C VAL A 63 0.55 12.35 3.93
N TYR A 64 1.08 11.29 3.33
CA TYR A 64 1.09 9.93 3.86
C TYR A 64 2.51 9.42 3.99
N GLU A 65 2.74 8.58 5.00
CA GLU A 65 3.98 7.85 5.17
C GLU A 65 3.70 6.36 5.04
N SER A 66 4.35 5.70 4.10
CA SER A 66 4.33 4.24 4.02
C SER A 66 5.30 3.68 5.04
N LYS A 67 4.82 3.57 6.27
CA LYS A 67 5.55 3.10 7.44
C LYS A 67 4.54 2.45 8.38
N CYS A 68 4.65 1.14 8.60
CA CYS A 68 3.82 0.45 9.58
C CYS A 68 4.08 1.03 10.98
N SER A 69 3.01 1.44 11.66
CA SER A 69 3.08 2.11 12.95
C SER A 69 2.09 1.48 13.92
N ASP A 70 2.58 0.98 15.05
CA ASP A 70 1.75 0.51 16.16
C ASP A 70 1.25 1.72 16.97
N ASP A 71 0.10 2.25 16.58
CA ASP A 71 -0.53 3.40 17.23
C ASP A 71 -2.04 3.15 17.40
N PRO A 72 -2.54 2.98 18.64
CA PRO A 72 -3.95 2.74 18.90
C PRO A 72 -4.83 3.97 18.69
N ASN A 73 -4.26 5.17 18.58
CA ASN A 73 -5.00 6.41 18.39
C ASN A 73 -5.25 6.69 16.91
N HIS A 74 -6.23 6.04 16.33
CA HIS A 74 -6.60 6.18 14.94
C HIS A 74 -7.39 7.46 14.70
N THR A 75 -6.72 8.53 14.27
CA THR A 75 -7.31 9.83 13.95
C THR A 75 -6.97 10.24 12.53
N GLU A 76 -7.77 11.13 11.92
CA GLU A 76 -7.57 11.57 10.53
C GLU A 76 -6.23 12.25 10.27
N ASN A 77 -5.60 12.83 11.29
CA ASN A 77 -4.29 13.48 11.13
C ASN A 77 -3.12 12.49 11.10
N LYS A 78 -3.35 11.20 11.31
CA LYS A 78 -2.30 10.19 11.20
C LYS A 78 -1.90 9.99 9.74
N SER A 79 -0.60 10.08 9.47
CA SER A 79 -0.02 9.83 8.15
C SER A 79 0.22 8.35 7.87
N SER A 80 0.18 7.50 8.90
CA SER A 80 0.48 6.07 8.88
C SER A 80 -0.31 5.32 9.94
N LEU A 81 -0.67 4.07 9.66
CA LEU A 81 -1.26 3.11 10.60
C LEU A 81 -0.53 1.76 10.53
N TYR A 82 -1.19 0.65 10.89
CA TYR A 82 -0.57 -0.69 10.94
C TYR A 82 -0.19 -1.24 9.58
N GLY A 83 -1.04 -1.06 8.56
CA GLY A 83 -0.84 -1.58 7.20
C GLY A 83 -0.47 -0.47 6.23
N ALA A 84 0.74 -0.53 5.65
CA ALA A 84 1.22 0.41 4.66
C ALA A 84 1.61 -0.32 3.37
N TYR A 85 1.23 0.24 2.22
CA TYR A 85 1.51 -0.33 0.90
C TYR A 85 1.99 0.76 -0.05
N ASN A 86 3.13 0.54 -0.68
CA ASN A 86 3.74 1.48 -1.64
C ASN A 86 3.11 1.38 -3.04
N PHE A 87 1.80 1.19 -3.10
CA PHE A 87 1.05 1.10 -4.35
C PHE A 87 0.01 2.21 -4.44
N MET A 88 0.01 2.93 -5.55
CA MET A 88 -0.93 4.01 -5.83
C MET A 88 -1.44 3.94 -7.27
N ILE A 89 -2.67 4.35 -7.47
CA ILE A 89 -3.31 4.53 -8.76
C ILE A 89 -3.67 6.00 -8.92
N VAL A 90 -3.27 6.59 -10.04
CA VAL A 90 -3.77 7.87 -10.55
C VAL A 90 -4.88 7.58 -11.55
N SER A 91 -6.03 8.22 -11.41
CA SER A 91 -7.18 8.05 -12.31
C SER A 91 -7.82 9.39 -12.62
N GLY A 92 -7.80 9.79 -13.87
CA GLY A 92 -8.32 11.07 -14.35
C GLY A 92 -7.93 11.31 -15.79
N LYS A 93 -7.20 12.36 -16.04
CA LYS A 93 -6.69 12.67 -17.38
C LYS A 93 -5.70 11.61 -17.88
N ALA A 94 -4.84 11.13 -17.00
CA ALA A 94 -4.08 9.91 -17.21
C ALA A 94 -4.60 8.82 -16.25
N THR A 95 -4.49 7.55 -16.64
CA THR A 95 -4.82 6.40 -15.78
C THR A 95 -3.64 5.46 -15.76
N PHE A 96 -2.96 5.39 -14.63
CA PHE A 96 -1.82 4.51 -14.41
C PHE A 96 -1.67 4.18 -12.93
N GLY A 97 -1.00 3.08 -12.64
CA GLY A 97 -0.56 2.74 -11.28
C GLY A 97 0.94 2.82 -11.16
N PHE A 98 1.43 2.95 -9.95
CA PHE A 98 2.83 2.73 -9.67
C PHE A 98 3.01 1.98 -8.35
N PHE A 99 4.07 1.18 -8.30
CA PHE A 99 4.45 0.41 -7.12
C PHE A 99 5.95 0.62 -6.86
N ILE A 100 6.28 0.91 -5.61
CA ILE A 100 7.67 1.09 -5.16
C ILE A 100 8.04 -0.12 -4.32
N ASP A 101 8.87 -0.99 -4.86
CA ASP A 101 9.42 -2.12 -4.13
C ASP A 101 10.62 -1.66 -3.30
N TYR A 102 10.30 -1.25 -2.07
CA TYR A 102 11.22 -0.71 -1.10
C TYR A 102 10.73 -1.01 0.33
N PRO A 103 11.57 -1.61 1.18
CA PRO A 103 11.16 -2.02 2.53
C PRO A 103 11.16 -0.88 3.56
N GLY A 104 11.69 0.26 3.20
CA GLY A 104 11.81 1.42 4.09
C GLY A 104 10.66 2.42 3.95
N LYS A 105 10.84 3.57 4.59
CA LYS A 105 9.84 4.64 4.57
C LYS A 105 9.78 5.33 3.21
N VAL A 106 8.56 5.48 2.70
CA VAL A 106 8.22 6.31 1.54
C VAL A 106 7.22 7.37 1.97
N THR A 107 7.43 8.61 1.56
CA THR A 107 6.51 9.72 1.82
C THR A 107 5.79 10.10 0.53
N PHE A 108 4.47 10.23 0.61
CA PHE A 108 3.60 10.64 -0.49
C PHE A 108 2.93 11.96 -0.13
N ASP A 109 3.40 13.05 -0.70
CA ASP A 109 2.71 14.34 -0.65
C ASP A 109 1.73 14.40 -1.83
N CYS A 110 0.47 14.16 -1.52
CA CYS A 110 -0.60 14.05 -2.50
C CYS A 110 -1.28 15.41 -2.78
N GLY A 111 -0.51 16.44 -3.06
CA GLY A 111 -1.05 17.77 -3.28
C GLY A 111 -1.34 18.55 -1.99
N TYR A 112 -0.60 18.30 -0.93
CA TYR A 112 -0.69 19.07 0.32
C TYR A 112 0.22 20.29 0.29
N THR A 113 1.49 20.12 -0.06
CA THR A 113 2.45 21.23 -0.17
C THR A 113 2.27 22.01 -1.45
N ASP A 114 2.01 21.33 -2.57
CA ASP A 114 1.68 21.90 -3.87
C ASP A 114 0.42 21.20 -4.41
N LEU A 115 -0.66 21.95 -4.58
CA LEU A 115 -1.98 21.40 -4.91
C LEU A 115 -2.03 20.63 -6.24
N ASP A 116 -1.12 20.96 -7.15
CA ASP A 116 -1.08 20.37 -8.49
C ASP A 116 0.07 19.34 -8.65
N THR A 117 0.71 18.95 -7.55
CA THR A 117 1.83 18.02 -7.59
C THR A 117 1.66 16.87 -6.59
N LEU A 118 1.69 15.65 -7.10
CA LEU A 118 2.01 14.47 -6.28
C LEU A 118 3.54 14.34 -6.22
N ARG A 119 4.11 14.47 -5.03
CA ARG A 119 5.54 14.24 -4.80
C ARG A 119 5.74 13.00 -3.96
N VAL A 120 6.60 12.12 -4.43
CA VAL A 120 6.99 10.90 -3.72
C VAL A 120 8.46 10.95 -3.37
N THR A 121 8.76 10.83 -2.08
CA THR A 121 10.13 10.82 -1.55
C THR A 121 10.44 9.45 -0.98
N VAL A 122 11.53 8.84 -1.45
CA VAL A 122 12.03 7.55 -0.97
C VAL A 122 13.26 7.81 -0.12
N ALA A 123 13.34 7.20 1.07
CA ALA A 123 14.38 7.50 2.03
C ALA A 123 15.81 7.16 1.54
N GLU A 124 15.92 6.20 0.60
CA GLU A 124 17.19 5.78 0.01
C GLU A 124 17.05 5.53 -1.50
N GLU A 125 18.13 5.68 -2.26
CA GLU A 125 18.14 5.44 -3.71
C GLU A 125 18.35 3.95 -4.09
N ASN A 126 17.79 3.03 -3.32
CA ASN A 126 17.93 1.59 -3.54
C ASN A 126 16.54 0.95 -3.62
N TYR A 127 15.81 1.22 -4.70
CA TYR A 127 14.45 0.70 -4.89
C TYR A 127 14.13 0.38 -6.34
N ASP A 128 13.16 -0.50 -6.53
CA ASP A 128 12.54 -0.74 -7.83
C ASP A 128 11.21 0.02 -7.94
N LEU A 129 11.03 0.74 -9.05
CA LEU A 129 9.79 1.41 -9.39
C LEU A 129 9.12 0.70 -10.55
N TYR A 130 7.86 0.30 -10.35
CA TYR A 130 7.02 -0.29 -11.39
C TYR A 130 5.93 0.69 -11.78
N ILE A 131 5.79 0.93 -13.09
CA ILE A 131 4.68 1.70 -13.67
C ILE A 131 3.75 0.73 -14.37
N ILE A 132 2.47 0.81 -14.07
CA ILE A 132 1.42 -0.06 -14.57
C ILE A 132 0.45 0.78 -15.41
N GLU A 133 0.51 0.62 -16.72
CA GLU A 133 -0.45 1.25 -17.62
C GLU A 133 -1.72 0.40 -17.73
N GLY A 134 -2.87 1.05 -17.61
CA GLY A 134 -4.16 0.39 -17.71
C GLY A 134 -5.27 1.32 -18.16
N GLU A 135 -6.36 0.74 -18.64
CA GLU A 135 -7.53 1.48 -19.15
C GLU A 135 -8.44 1.96 -17.99
N SER A 136 -8.31 1.34 -16.83
CA SER A 136 -9.13 1.65 -15.65
C SER A 136 -8.39 1.28 -14.35
N PRO A 137 -8.81 1.83 -13.20
CA PRO A 137 -8.29 1.41 -11.89
C PRO A 137 -8.41 -0.10 -11.65
N THR A 138 -9.49 -0.73 -12.12
CA THR A 138 -9.70 -2.18 -11.99
C THR A 138 -8.67 -2.96 -12.80
N ASP A 139 -8.39 -2.53 -14.04
CA ASP A 139 -7.37 -3.15 -14.88
C ASP A 139 -5.97 -3.03 -14.24
N ILE A 140 -5.64 -1.86 -13.70
CA ILE A 140 -4.38 -1.65 -12.98
C ILE A 140 -4.26 -2.57 -11.78
N VAL A 141 -5.32 -2.75 -10.98
CA VAL A 141 -5.33 -3.70 -9.85
C VAL A 141 -5.13 -5.13 -10.33
N HIS A 142 -5.76 -5.53 -11.44
CA HIS A 142 -5.56 -6.87 -12.03
C HIS A 142 -4.10 -7.09 -12.42
N GLN A 143 -3.48 -6.11 -13.09
CA GLN A 143 -2.07 -6.19 -13.49
C GLN A 143 -1.14 -6.18 -12.26
N PHE A 144 -1.42 -5.36 -11.25
CA PHE A 144 -0.66 -5.36 -10.00
C PHE A 144 -0.71 -6.73 -9.30
N ARG A 145 -1.89 -7.36 -9.24
CA ARG A 145 -2.02 -8.72 -8.69
C ARG A 145 -1.30 -9.80 -9.51
N GLN A 146 -1.12 -9.59 -10.81
CA GLN A 146 -0.26 -10.47 -11.62
C GLN A 146 1.22 -10.23 -11.30
N LEU A 147 1.61 -9.00 -11.00
CA LEU A 147 2.98 -8.64 -10.63
C LEU A 147 3.38 -9.21 -9.27
N VAL A 148 2.55 -9.01 -8.23
CA VAL A 148 2.87 -9.40 -6.84
C VAL A 148 2.25 -10.73 -6.40
N GLY A 149 1.51 -11.38 -7.27
CA GLY A 149 0.83 -12.64 -6.97
C GLY A 149 -0.60 -12.46 -6.46
N ARG A 150 -1.27 -13.60 -6.28
CA ARG A 150 -2.66 -13.62 -5.83
C ARG A 150 -2.74 -13.59 -4.32
N SER A 151 -3.70 -12.85 -3.78
CA SER A 151 -4.01 -12.89 -2.36
C SER A 151 -4.43 -14.30 -1.93
N TYR A 152 -3.95 -14.72 -0.78
CA TYR A 152 -4.44 -15.93 -0.13
C TYR A 152 -5.91 -15.75 0.23
N ILE A 153 -6.72 -16.76 -0.06
CA ILE A 153 -8.12 -16.80 0.38
C ILE A 153 -8.17 -17.67 1.64
N PRO A 154 -8.36 -17.09 2.82
CA PRO A 154 -8.38 -17.84 4.06
C PRO A 154 -9.62 -18.74 4.14
N PRO A 155 -9.58 -19.80 4.97
CA PRO A 155 -10.75 -20.65 5.22
C PRO A 155 -11.87 -19.85 5.89
N LYS A 156 -13.10 -20.35 5.75
CA LYS A 156 -14.32 -19.65 6.17
C LYS A 156 -14.29 -19.19 7.64
N TRP A 157 -13.74 -19.99 8.53
CA TRP A 157 -13.64 -19.66 9.96
C TRP A 157 -12.82 -18.39 10.24
N ALA A 158 -11.87 -18.04 9.39
CA ALA A 158 -11.07 -16.81 9.54
C ALA A 158 -11.89 -15.51 9.37
N PHE A 159 -13.12 -15.61 8.85
CA PHE A 159 -14.08 -14.51 8.74
C PHE A 159 -15.14 -14.53 9.82
N GLY A 160 -15.04 -15.43 10.79
CA GLY A 160 -15.96 -15.58 11.90
C GLY A 160 -15.59 -14.73 13.11
N ALA A 161 -16.16 -15.08 14.25
CA ALA A 161 -15.93 -14.39 15.51
C ALA A 161 -14.53 -14.72 16.07
N THR A 162 -13.66 -13.74 16.16
CA THR A 162 -12.29 -13.88 16.62
C THR A 162 -12.09 -13.10 17.92
N GLN A 163 -11.57 -13.77 18.96
CA GLN A 163 -11.18 -13.13 20.20
C GLN A 163 -9.71 -12.69 20.15
N SER A 164 -9.48 -11.41 20.42
CA SER A 164 -8.15 -10.86 20.59
C SER A 164 -8.05 -10.09 21.90
N ARG A 165 -6.91 -10.21 22.58
CA ARG A 165 -6.56 -9.38 23.72
C ARG A 165 -5.06 -9.21 23.82
N TRP A 166 -4.62 -8.26 24.60
CA TRP A 166 -3.22 -8.14 24.95
C TRP A 166 -2.82 -9.30 25.87
N SER A 167 -1.85 -10.11 25.44
CA SER A 167 -1.27 -11.27 26.10
C SER A 167 -2.23 -12.44 26.37
N TYR A 168 -1.84 -13.58 25.87
CA TYR A 168 -2.15 -14.90 26.35
C TYR A 168 -0.82 -15.48 26.86
N MET A 169 -0.63 -15.58 28.16
CA MET A 169 0.66 -15.88 28.77
C MET A 169 1.03 -17.36 28.65
N ASN A 170 0.04 -18.24 28.54
CA ASN A 170 0.22 -19.69 28.48
C ASN A 170 -0.97 -20.38 27.81
N GLU A 171 -0.85 -21.67 27.58
CA GLU A 171 -1.88 -22.50 26.96
C GLU A 171 -3.16 -22.58 27.80
N ASP A 172 -3.05 -22.63 29.13
CA ASP A 172 -4.20 -22.76 30.03
C ASP A 172 -5.14 -21.56 29.93
N GLU A 173 -4.57 -20.36 29.84
CA GLU A 173 -5.38 -19.15 29.62
C GLU A 173 -6.12 -19.17 28.27
N VAL A 174 -5.51 -19.65 27.20
CA VAL A 174 -6.18 -19.81 25.92
C VAL A 174 -7.33 -20.80 26.02
N ARG A 175 -7.09 -21.93 26.66
CA ARG A 175 -8.12 -22.96 26.88
C ARG A 175 -9.27 -22.46 27.75
N GLU A 176 -8.98 -21.70 28.80
CA GLU A 176 -9.99 -21.08 29.66
C GLU A 176 -10.87 -20.12 28.87
N VAL A 177 -10.29 -19.24 28.06
CA VAL A 177 -11.04 -18.30 27.22
C VAL A 177 -11.98 -19.07 26.26
N VAL A 178 -11.49 -20.08 25.56
CA VAL A 178 -12.31 -20.91 24.67
C VAL A 178 -13.44 -21.59 25.43
N ALA A 179 -13.14 -22.18 26.62
CA ALA A 179 -14.14 -22.84 27.45
C ALA A 179 -15.25 -21.86 27.90
N ASN A 180 -14.87 -20.64 28.30
CA ASN A 180 -15.81 -19.59 28.69
C ASN A 180 -16.74 -19.19 27.55
N TYR A 181 -16.24 -19.02 26.31
CA TYR A 181 -17.07 -18.78 25.16
C TYR A 181 -18.09 -19.91 24.94
N ARG A 182 -17.65 -21.18 24.99
CA ARG A 182 -18.52 -22.35 24.81
C ARG A 182 -19.57 -22.49 25.93
N THR A 183 -19.17 -22.29 27.19
CA THR A 183 -20.08 -22.38 28.35
C THR A 183 -21.18 -21.31 28.30
N ASN A 184 -20.86 -20.12 27.82
CA ASN A 184 -21.79 -19.00 27.70
C ASN A 184 -22.54 -18.97 26.36
N ASN A 185 -22.41 -20.00 25.52
CA ASN A 185 -23.02 -20.08 24.19
C ASN A 185 -22.69 -18.87 23.28
N MET A 186 -21.50 -18.32 23.43
CA MET A 186 -21.01 -17.24 22.56
C MET A 186 -20.27 -17.84 21.36
N PRO A 187 -20.47 -17.30 20.16
CA PRO A 187 -19.73 -17.76 18.99
C PRO A 187 -18.24 -17.46 19.10
N LEU A 188 -17.44 -18.41 18.67
CA LEU A 188 -16.00 -18.30 18.50
C LEU A 188 -15.55 -19.29 17.42
N ASP A 189 -14.89 -18.84 16.37
CA ASP A 189 -14.44 -19.62 15.21
C ASP A 189 -12.95 -19.94 15.23
#